data_e23cb25a4f3b52876e5b1795967bf1da
#
_entry.id   e23cb25a4f3b52876e5b1795967bf1da
#
_cell.length_a   1.000
_cell.length_b   1.000
_cell.length_c   1.000
_cell.angle_alpha   90.00
_cell.angle_beta   90.00
_cell.angle_gamma   90.00
#
_symmetry.space_group_name_H-M   'P 1'
#
loop_
_entity.id
_entity.type
_entity.pdbx_description
1 polymer ?
#
loop_
_entity_poly.entity_id
_entity_poly.type
_entity_poly.pdbx_seq_one_letter_code
_entity_poly.pdbx_strand_id
1 'polypeptide(L)'
;MSAPLVVKFGGTSLGTPARIRRAAERIAALHRQGRAVVAVVSARGQTTDRILKDLERLGAENAAAARRETDRVLADGDFGLGRIREVDPERLTRLLSSGIVPVVSGFQGERADHETVTLGRGGSDTSAVAIAAALGSAACDIVTDVDAVYDRDPRRDPEARPFAELTHEELLDLTISGAQVVHPEAARLAQRHAVPLRVYAYSAPVAGPRRSTRIIPGRQSGEPRRKAS
;
A
#
# COMPACT_ATOMS: atom_id res chain seq x y z
N MET A 1 -21.37 3.18 2.56
CA MET A 1 -20.28 2.16 2.53
C MET A 1 -19.20 2.59 3.51
N SER A 2 -18.53 1.65 4.19
CA SER A 2 -17.36 1.98 5.00
C SER A 2 -16.22 2.49 4.09
N ALA A 3 -15.37 3.39 4.61
CA ALA A 3 -14.23 3.90 3.86
C ALA A 3 -13.35 2.73 3.36
N PRO A 4 -12.88 2.75 2.09
CA PRO A 4 -12.12 1.66 1.51
C PRO A 4 -10.76 1.48 2.20
N LEU A 5 -10.14 0.31 1.98
CA LEU A 5 -8.80 -0.01 2.41
C LEU A 5 -7.92 -0.15 1.16
N VAL A 6 -6.82 0.58 1.10
CA VAL A 6 -5.78 0.36 0.08
C VAL A 6 -4.72 -0.56 0.65
N VAL A 7 -4.34 -1.62 -0.09
CA VAL A 7 -3.31 -2.57 0.32
C VAL A 7 -2.22 -2.62 -0.75
N LYS A 8 -1.02 -2.17 -0.40
CA LYS A 8 0.13 -2.18 -1.30
C LYS A 8 1.03 -3.39 -1.05
N PHE A 9 1.38 -4.07 -2.11
CA PHE A 9 2.35 -5.17 -2.09
C PHE A 9 3.63 -4.76 -2.83
N GLY A 10 4.75 -4.72 -2.11
CA GLY A 10 6.07 -4.42 -2.68
C GLY A 10 6.63 -5.55 -3.55
N GLY A 11 7.68 -5.26 -4.32
CA GLY A 11 8.32 -6.26 -5.19
C GLY A 11 8.83 -7.49 -4.42
N THR A 12 9.37 -7.31 -3.22
CA THR A 12 9.77 -8.41 -2.33
C THR A 12 8.58 -9.25 -1.86
N SER A 13 7.42 -8.62 -1.63
CA SER A 13 6.18 -9.29 -1.21
C SER A 13 5.54 -10.11 -2.34
N LEU A 14 5.97 -9.92 -3.58
CA LEU A 14 5.46 -10.57 -4.80
C LEU A 14 6.56 -11.35 -5.55
N GLY A 15 7.72 -11.55 -4.95
CA GLY A 15 8.92 -12.10 -5.60
C GLY A 15 8.84 -13.58 -5.97
N THR A 16 7.86 -14.32 -5.46
CA THR A 16 7.66 -15.75 -5.79
C THR A 16 6.19 -16.09 -5.98
N PRO A 17 5.84 -17.18 -6.71
CA PRO A 17 4.46 -17.63 -6.86
C PRO A 17 3.74 -17.84 -5.52
N ALA A 18 4.42 -18.36 -4.50
CA ALA A 18 3.85 -18.57 -3.18
C ALA A 18 3.49 -17.23 -2.49
N ARG A 19 4.34 -16.21 -2.64
CA ARG A 19 4.06 -14.87 -2.11
C ARG A 19 2.91 -14.17 -2.84
N ILE A 20 2.82 -14.35 -4.16
CA ILE A 20 1.71 -13.84 -4.97
C ILE A 20 0.39 -14.45 -4.49
N ARG A 21 0.35 -15.79 -4.33
CA ARG A 21 -0.83 -16.50 -3.79
C ARG A 21 -1.21 -15.97 -2.41
N ARG A 22 -0.25 -15.78 -1.52
CA ARG A 22 -0.50 -15.24 -0.17
C ARG A 22 -1.05 -13.81 -0.21
N ALA A 23 -0.61 -12.98 -1.15
CA ALA A 23 -1.18 -11.66 -1.37
C ALA A 23 -2.64 -11.75 -1.82
N ALA A 24 -2.96 -12.61 -2.79
CA ALA A 24 -4.32 -12.87 -3.24
C ALA A 24 -5.21 -13.41 -2.11
N GLU A 25 -4.74 -14.36 -1.30
CA GLU A 25 -5.45 -14.89 -0.12
C GLU A 25 -5.79 -13.77 0.87
N ARG A 26 -4.85 -12.83 1.11
CA ARG A 26 -5.07 -11.67 1.99
C ARG A 26 -6.14 -10.74 1.44
N ILE A 27 -6.08 -10.41 0.16
CA ILE A 27 -7.08 -9.58 -0.51
C ILE A 27 -8.46 -10.25 -0.42
N ALA A 28 -8.56 -11.53 -0.76
CA ALA A 28 -9.79 -12.29 -0.70
C ALA A 28 -10.36 -12.38 0.72
N ALA A 29 -9.51 -12.55 1.74
CA ALA A 29 -9.93 -12.58 3.14
C ALA A 29 -10.51 -11.23 3.59
N LEU A 30 -9.89 -10.11 3.21
CA LEU A 30 -10.41 -8.78 3.52
C LEU A 30 -11.74 -8.51 2.81
N HIS A 31 -11.85 -8.91 1.55
CA HIS A 31 -13.08 -8.77 0.78
C HIS A 31 -14.23 -9.60 1.37
N ARG A 32 -13.98 -10.87 1.75
CA ARG A 32 -14.98 -11.73 2.43
C ARG A 32 -15.43 -11.19 3.79
N GLN A 33 -14.62 -10.34 4.43
CA GLN A 33 -15.00 -9.59 5.64
C GLN A 33 -15.87 -8.35 5.34
N GLY A 34 -16.31 -8.17 4.10
CA GLY A 34 -17.14 -7.03 3.68
C GLY A 34 -16.34 -5.73 3.50
N ARG A 35 -14.99 -5.79 3.42
CA ARG A 35 -14.17 -4.59 3.20
C ARG A 35 -14.10 -4.25 1.72
N ALA A 36 -14.34 -2.99 1.39
CA ALA A 36 -13.98 -2.44 0.08
C ALA A 36 -12.44 -2.33 0.01
N VAL A 37 -11.80 -3.07 -0.91
CA VAL A 37 -10.34 -3.19 -0.98
C VAL A 37 -9.84 -2.78 -2.35
N VAL A 38 -8.81 -1.93 -2.40
CA VAL A 38 -7.99 -1.67 -3.59
C VAL A 38 -6.61 -2.29 -3.35
N ALA A 39 -6.17 -3.16 -4.25
CA ALA A 39 -4.83 -3.73 -4.22
C ALA A 39 -3.89 -2.95 -5.14
N VAL A 40 -2.78 -2.42 -4.60
CA VAL A 40 -1.72 -1.79 -5.38
C VAL A 40 -0.51 -2.72 -5.41
N VAL A 41 -0.06 -3.10 -6.60
CA VAL A 41 1.02 -4.07 -6.79
C VAL A 41 2.20 -3.42 -7.47
N SER A 42 3.41 -3.74 -7.00
CA SER A 42 4.63 -3.32 -7.70
C SER A 42 4.70 -4.03 -9.05
N ALA A 43 4.52 -3.27 -10.13
CA ALA A 43 4.47 -3.81 -11.48
C ALA A 43 5.82 -4.45 -11.86
N ARG A 44 5.83 -5.76 -12.02
CA ARG A 44 6.83 -6.52 -12.75
C ARG A 44 6.09 -7.46 -13.70
N GLY A 45 5.87 -7.04 -14.95
CA GLY A 45 5.33 -7.88 -16.01
C GLY A 45 4.03 -8.60 -15.63
N GLN A 46 4.03 -9.94 -15.65
CA GLN A 46 2.85 -10.78 -15.41
C GLN A 46 2.37 -10.88 -13.95
N THR A 47 2.92 -10.11 -13.00
CA THR A 47 2.56 -10.23 -11.58
C THR A 47 1.11 -9.85 -11.32
N THR A 48 0.62 -8.80 -11.96
CA THR A 48 -0.78 -8.35 -11.85
C THR A 48 -1.73 -9.43 -12.36
N ASP A 49 -1.43 -10.02 -13.54
CA ASP A 49 -2.25 -11.07 -14.16
C ASP A 49 -2.29 -12.33 -13.28
N ARG A 50 -1.18 -12.68 -12.62
CA ARG A 50 -1.13 -13.82 -11.69
C ARG A 50 -1.99 -13.58 -10.45
N ILE A 51 -1.96 -12.37 -9.88
CA ILE A 51 -2.84 -12.03 -8.74
C ILE A 51 -4.30 -12.13 -9.14
N LEU A 52 -4.68 -11.60 -10.30
CA LEU A 52 -6.05 -11.71 -10.82
C LEU A 52 -6.48 -13.18 -10.97
N LYS A 53 -5.64 -14.01 -11.59
CA LYS A 53 -5.89 -15.44 -11.77
C LYS A 53 -6.00 -16.21 -10.44
N ASP A 54 -5.19 -15.86 -9.45
CA ASP A 54 -5.26 -16.50 -8.13
C ASP A 54 -6.50 -16.01 -7.34
N LEU A 55 -6.93 -14.77 -7.50
CA LEU A 55 -8.19 -14.26 -6.93
C LEU A 55 -9.40 -15.00 -7.54
N GLU A 56 -9.42 -15.22 -8.86
CA GLU A 56 -10.47 -16.00 -9.52
C GLU A 56 -10.54 -17.44 -8.98
N ARG A 57 -9.37 -18.09 -8.79
CA ARG A 57 -9.27 -19.47 -8.28
C ARG A 57 -9.70 -19.63 -6.83
N LEU A 58 -9.58 -18.57 -6.01
CA LEU A 58 -9.94 -18.60 -4.60
C LEU A 58 -11.46 -18.54 -4.37
N GLY A 59 -12.24 -18.78 -5.44
CA GLY A 59 -13.69 -18.94 -5.34
C GLY A 59 -14.39 -17.72 -4.77
N ALA A 60 -13.83 -16.59 -5.03
CA ALA A 60 -14.51 -15.36 -4.84
C ALA A 60 -15.63 -15.29 -5.90
N GLU A 61 -16.70 -16.06 -5.71
CA GLU A 61 -17.92 -15.97 -6.54
C GLU A 61 -18.46 -14.54 -6.58
N ASN A 62 -18.02 -13.68 -5.66
CA ASN A 62 -18.19 -12.23 -5.66
C ASN A 62 -16.89 -11.45 -5.89
N ALA A 63 -15.71 -12.08 -5.97
CA ALA A 63 -14.47 -11.49 -6.47
C ALA A 63 -14.28 -11.79 -7.97
N ALA A 64 -15.33 -12.25 -8.65
CA ALA A 64 -15.39 -12.37 -10.11
C ALA A 64 -15.12 -11.05 -10.84
N ALA A 65 -14.58 -10.09 -10.13
CA ALA A 65 -14.38 -8.77 -10.61
C ALA A 65 -13.11 -8.11 -10.03
N ALA A 66 -12.03 -8.86 -9.87
CA ALA A 66 -10.73 -8.22 -9.80
C ALA A 66 -10.37 -7.73 -11.21
N ARG A 67 -10.25 -6.43 -11.40
CA ARG A 67 -9.87 -5.83 -12.68
C ARG A 67 -8.52 -5.16 -12.58
N ARG A 68 -7.74 -5.32 -13.64
CA ARG A 68 -6.51 -4.55 -13.83
C ARG A 68 -6.88 -3.10 -14.12
N GLU A 69 -6.38 -2.19 -13.30
CA GLU A 69 -6.52 -0.76 -13.50
C GLU A 69 -5.12 -0.15 -13.65
N THR A 70 -4.87 0.50 -14.77
CA THR A 70 -3.59 1.17 -15.05
C THR A 70 -3.75 2.68 -15.18
N ASP A 71 -4.94 3.20 -15.44
CA ASP A 71 -5.11 4.45 -16.17
C ASP A 71 -5.64 5.60 -15.32
N ARG A 72 -5.37 5.64 -13.99
CA ARG A 72 -6.01 6.64 -13.13
C ARG A 72 -5.05 7.39 -12.21
N VAL A 73 -3.77 7.18 -12.39
CA VAL A 73 -2.74 7.96 -11.73
C VAL A 73 -2.14 8.89 -12.78
N LEU A 74 -2.59 10.14 -12.82
CA LEU A 74 -2.01 11.15 -13.70
C LEU A 74 -0.68 11.61 -13.14
N ALA A 75 0.35 11.62 -13.96
CA ALA A 75 1.70 11.98 -13.58
C ALA A 75 2.38 12.85 -14.63
N ASP A 76 3.26 13.75 -14.18
CA ASP A 76 4.13 14.55 -15.02
C ASP A 76 5.58 14.10 -14.86
N GLY A 77 6.42 14.50 -15.80
CA GLY A 77 7.85 14.29 -15.78
C GLY A 77 8.33 13.26 -16.79
N ASP A 78 9.64 13.05 -16.81
CA ASP A 78 10.28 12.09 -17.69
C ASP A 78 10.21 10.67 -17.14
N PHE A 79 10.42 9.69 -18.00
CA PHE A 79 10.47 8.28 -17.63
C PHE A 79 11.46 8.04 -16.48
N GLY A 80 11.00 7.44 -15.39
CA GLY A 80 11.79 7.20 -14.18
C GLY A 80 11.82 8.36 -13.17
N LEU A 81 11.24 9.51 -13.49
CA LEU A 81 11.19 10.70 -12.64
C LEU A 81 9.77 11.27 -12.49
N GLY A 82 8.76 10.50 -12.89
CA GLY A 82 7.36 10.92 -12.86
C GLY A 82 6.91 11.31 -11.44
N ARG A 83 6.09 12.35 -11.37
CA ARG A 83 5.42 12.79 -10.14
C ARG A 83 3.92 12.75 -10.32
N ILE A 84 3.22 12.16 -9.36
CA ILE A 84 1.77 12.11 -9.37
C ILE A 84 1.21 13.52 -9.25
N ARG A 85 0.36 13.90 -10.19
CA ARG A 85 -0.43 15.14 -10.17
C ARG A 85 -1.77 14.93 -9.52
N GLU A 86 -2.46 13.90 -10.00
CA GLU A 86 -3.84 13.63 -9.66
C GLU A 86 -4.14 12.14 -9.73
N VAL A 87 -5.11 11.70 -8.96
CA VAL A 87 -5.71 10.37 -9.07
C VAL A 87 -7.20 10.57 -9.27
N ASP A 88 -7.74 10.07 -10.39
CA ASP A 88 -9.19 10.03 -10.62
C ASP A 88 -9.81 8.88 -9.82
N PRO A 89 -10.58 9.18 -8.75
CA PRO A 89 -11.18 8.15 -7.92
C PRO A 89 -12.48 7.56 -8.50
N GLU A 90 -13.09 8.16 -9.52
CA GLU A 90 -14.44 7.81 -9.95
C GLU A 90 -14.57 6.35 -10.39
N ARG A 91 -13.64 5.89 -11.22
CA ARG A 91 -13.66 4.51 -11.71
C ARG A 91 -13.43 3.51 -10.58
N LEU A 92 -12.47 3.78 -9.68
CA LEU A 92 -12.21 2.94 -8.52
C LEU A 92 -13.43 2.87 -7.60
N THR A 93 -14.07 4.01 -7.36
CA THR A 93 -15.28 4.10 -6.55
C THR A 93 -16.44 3.29 -7.17
N ARG A 94 -16.64 3.36 -8.49
CA ARG A 94 -17.65 2.55 -9.18
C ARG A 94 -17.39 1.05 -9.06
N LEU A 95 -16.15 0.63 -9.24
CA LEU A 95 -15.75 -0.78 -9.09
C LEU A 95 -16.01 -1.27 -7.66
N LEU A 96 -15.56 -0.52 -6.66
CA LEU A 96 -15.77 -0.84 -5.26
C LEU A 96 -17.26 -0.91 -4.90
N SER A 97 -18.08 -0.01 -5.44
CA SER A 97 -19.54 0.00 -5.25
C SER A 97 -20.22 -1.23 -5.86
N SER A 98 -19.64 -1.80 -6.91
CA SER A 98 -20.10 -3.04 -7.54
C SER A 98 -19.53 -4.30 -6.88
N GLY A 99 -18.84 -4.18 -5.72
CA GLY A 99 -18.22 -5.31 -5.04
C GLY A 99 -16.95 -5.84 -5.73
N ILE A 100 -16.40 -5.08 -6.67
CA ILE A 100 -15.20 -5.45 -7.43
C ILE A 100 -13.95 -5.01 -6.67
N VAL A 101 -12.92 -5.84 -6.64
CA VAL A 101 -11.58 -5.50 -6.11
C VAL A 101 -10.70 -4.96 -7.23
N PRO A 102 -10.43 -3.64 -7.31
CA PRO A 102 -9.47 -3.12 -8.27
C PRO A 102 -8.04 -3.59 -7.92
N VAL A 103 -7.30 -4.08 -8.93
CA VAL A 103 -5.86 -4.38 -8.81
C VAL A 103 -5.10 -3.39 -9.67
N VAL A 104 -4.47 -2.42 -9.02
CA VAL A 104 -3.78 -1.30 -9.68
C VAL A 104 -2.30 -1.60 -9.80
N SER A 105 -1.74 -1.41 -10.98
CA SER A 105 -0.29 -1.43 -11.18
C SER A 105 0.31 -0.15 -10.61
N GLY A 106 0.99 -0.24 -9.46
CA GLY A 106 1.74 0.86 -8.90
C GLY A 106 3.03 1.17 -9.68
N PHE A 107 3.78 2.18 -9.27
CA PHE A 107 5.05 2.59 -9.89
C PHE A 107 4.91 3.31 -11.24
N GLN A 108 3.73 3.42 -11.79
CA GLN A 108 3.48 4.05 -13.08
C GLN A 108 2.30 5.02 -13.00
N GLY A 109 2.28 5.98 -13.89
CA GLY A 109 1.19 6.90 -14.12
C GLY A 109 1.05 7.19 -15.62
N GLU A 110 0.00 7.89 -15.99
CA GLU A 110 -0.29 8.34 -17.34
C GLU A 110 -0.02 9.85 -17.46
N ARG A 111 0.65 10.25 -18.50
CA ARG A 111 0.81 11.67 -18.86
C ARG A 111 -0.41 12.17 -19.64
N ALA A 112 -0.48 13.49 -19.80
CA ALA A 112 -1.54 14.15 -20.57
C ALA A 112 -1.60 13.71 -22.06
N ASP A 113 -0.48 13.25 -22.60
CA ASP A 113 -0.33 12.69 -23.96
C ASP A 113 -0.64 11.18 -24.03
N HIS A 114 -1.18 10.60 -22.96
CA HIS A 114 -1.48 9.17 -22.80
C HIS A 114 -0.24 8.24 -22.76
N GLU A 115 0.96 8.81 -22.64
CA GLU A 115 2.17 8.03 -22.46
C GLU A 115 2.31 7.55 -21.00
N THR A 116 2.75 6.32 -20.83
CA THR A 116 3.04 5.77 -19.50
C THR A 116 4.36 6.31 -18.99
N VAL A 117 4.38 6.86 -17.79
CA VAL A 117 5.58 7.32 -17.10
C VAL A 117 5.78 6.51 -15.81
N THR A 118 7.03 6.22 -15.47
CA THR A 118 7.38 5.56 -14.20
C THR A 118 7.73 6.59 -13.13
N LEU A 119 7.27 6.34 -11.90
CA LEU A 119 7.35 7.29 -10.79
C LEU A 119 8.70 7.28 -10.04
N GLY A 120 9.68 6.58 -10.54
CA GLY A 120 10.97 6.46 -9.87
C GLY A 120 10.95 5.58 -8.61
N ARG A 121 12.02 5.67 -7.81
CA ARG A 121 12.19 4.83 -6.61
C ARG A 121 11.04 5.09 -5.62
N GLY A 122 10.49 4.02 -5.04
CA GLY A 122 9.36 4.11 -4.11
C GLY A 122 8.00 4.42 -4.75
N GLY A 123 7.92 4.47 -6.09
CA GLY A 123 6.72 4.86 -6.81
C GLY A 123 5.47 4.04 -6.48
N SER A 124 5.60 2.75 -6.13
CA SER A 124 4.44 1.93 -5.72
C SER A 124 3.87 2.34 -4.36
N ASP A 125 4.72 2.76 -3.41
CA ASP A 125 4.25 3.31 -2.13
C ASP A 125 3.52 4.63 -2.36
N THR A 126 4.12 5.49 -3.20
CA THR A 126 3.54 6.79 -3.57
C THR A 126 2.20 6.63 -4.29
N SER A 127 2.10 5.68 -5.26
CA SER A 127 0.81 5.36 -5.92
C SER A 127 -0.25 4.92 -4.92
N ALA A 128 0.10 4.03 -3.98
CA ALA A 128 -0.85 3.52 -3.00
C ALA A 128 -1.38 4.61 -2.07
N VAL A 129 -0.49 5.47 -1.58
CA VAL A 129 -0.87 6.59 -0.71
C VAL A 129 -1.71 7.62 -1.48
N ALA A 130 -1.36 7.93 -2.74
CA ALA A 130 -2.15 8.85 -3.57
C ALA A 130 -3.57 8.32 -3.81
N ILE A 131 -3.70 7.03 -4.15
CA ILE A 131 -5.01 6.37 -4.31
C ILE A 131 -5.80 6.39 -2.98
N ALA A 132 -5.13 6.11 -1.86
CA ALA A 132 -5.77 6.15 -0.56
C ALA A 132 -6.27 7.56 -0.20
N ALA A 133 -5.50 8.60 -0.50
CA ALA A 133 -5.89 9.98 -0.32
C ALA A 133 -7.11 10.34 -1.18
N ALA A 134 -7.08 10.01 -2.49
CA ALA A 134 -8.16 10.31 -3.42
C ALA A 134 -9.48 9.60 -3.07
N LEU A 135 -9.41 8.40 -2.49
CA LEU A 135 -10.57 7.61 -2.08
C LEU A 135 -11.06 7.92 -0.66
N GLY A 136 -10.40 8.79 0.10
CA GLY A 136 -10.70 8.97 1.53
C GLY A 136 -10.61 7.66 2.31
N SER A 137 -9.58 6.86 2.05
CA SER A 137 -9.44 5.51 2.59
C SER A 137 -9.26 5.50 4.10
N ALA A 138 -9.83 4.49 4.77
CA ALA A 138 -9.67 4.29 6.21
C ALA A 138 -8.21 4.06 6.62
N ALA A 139 -7.41 3.44 5.74
CA ALA A 139 -5.96 3.26 5.88
C ALA A 139 -5.34 2.85 4.55
N CYS A 140 -4.01 2.99 4.47
CA CYS A 140 -3.17 2.39 3.44
C CYS A 140 -2.21 1.38 4.09
N ASP A 141 -2.41 0.10 3.81
CA ASP A 141 -1.56 -0.99 4.29
C ASP A 141 -0.33 -1.13 3.38
N ILE A 142 0.85 -1.03 3.94
CA ILE A 142 2.13 -1.25 3.27
C ILE A 142 2.65 -2.64 3.66
N VAL A 143 2.48 -3.60 2.77
CA VAL A 143 2.96 -4.97 2.96
C VAL A 143 4.39 -5.08 2.43
N THR A 144 5.32 -5.41 3.31
CA THR A 144 6.76 -5.40 3.04
C THR A 144 7.45 -6.66 3.62
N ASP A 145 8.77 -6.68 3.71
CA ASP A 145 9.58 -7.77 4.26
C ASP A 145 9.86 -7.65 5.75
N VAL A 146 9.52 -6.51 6.36
CA VAL A 146 9.63 -6.30 7.82
C VAL A 146 8.24 -6.28 8.46
N ASP A 147 8.16 -6.73 9.70
CA ASP A 147 6.89 -6.88 10.42
C ASP A 147 6.44 -5.61 11.16
N ALA A 148 7.32 -4.62 11.27
CA ALA A 148 7.06 -3.31 11.86
C ALA A 148 8.09 -2.28 11.39
N VAL A 149 7.91 -1.01 11.75
CA VAL A 149 8.95 0.01 11.73
C VAL A 149 9.71 -0.09 13.05
N TYR A 150 11.05 -0.05 12.98
CA TYR A 150 11.94 -0.19 14.12
C TYR A 150 12.72 1.09 14.37
N ASP A 151 13.21 1.25 15.61
CA ASP A 151 14.10 2.36 16.01
C ASP A 151 15.50 2.25 15.39
N ARG A 152 15.90 1.04 14.98
CA ARG A 152 17.16 0.68 14.31
C ARG A 152 16.91 -0.48 13.34
N ASP A 153 17.87 -0.77 12.47
CA ASP A 153 17.78 -1.91 11.56
C ASP A 153 17.84 -3.25 12.34
N PRO A 154 16.74 -4.02 12.44
CA PRO A 154 16.72 -5.27 13.21
C PRO A 154 17.61 -6.38 12.60
N ARG A 155 18.10 -6.20 11.37
CA ARG A 155 19.04 -7.13 10.74
C ARG A 155 20.46 -6.91 11.22
N ARG A 156 20.76 -5.72 11.78
CA ARG A 156 22.08 -5.31 12.26
C ARG A 156 22.16 -5.22 13.77
N ASP A 157 21.04 -4.92 14.41
CA ASP A 157 20.97 -4.73 15.86
C ASP A 157 19.85 -5.61 16.44
N PRO A 158 20.21 -6.69 17.17
CA PRO A 158 19.23 -7.56 17.85
C PRO A 158 18.40 -6.85 18.92
N GLU A 159 18.88 -5.71 19.44
CA GLU A 159 18.18 -4.89 20.43
C GLU A 159 17.20 -3.87 19.77
N ALA A 160 17.06 -3.90 18.44
CA ALA A 160 16.12 -3.04 17.73
C ALA A 160 14.69 -3.27 18.21
N ARG A 161 13.98 -2.19 18.49
CA ARG A 161 12.63 -2.23 19.07
C ARG A 161 11.60 -1.76 18.07
N PRO A 162 10.53 -2.55 17.85
CA PRO A 162 9.45 -2.14 16.97
C PRO A 162 8.60 -1.04 17.60
N PHE A 163 8.13 -0.12 16.78
CA PHE A 163 7.10 0.83 17.16
C PHE A 163 5.71 0.21 16.94
N ALA A 164 4.83 0.30 17.93
CA ALA A 164 3.41 -0.03 17.75
C ALA A 164 2.69 1.06 16.96
N GLU A 165 3.08 2.31 17.19
CA GLU A 165 2.48 3.49 16.60
C GLU A 165 3.51 4.61 16.43
N LEU A 166 3.39 5.33 15.31
CA LEU A 166 4.16 6.53 14.97
C LEU A 166 3.21 7.59 14.44
N THR A 167 3.60 8.85 14.56
CA THR A 167 2.99 9.92 13.79
C THR A 167 3.59 9.97 12.38
N HIS A 168 2.94 10.67 11.45
CA HIS A 168 3.50 10.90 10.11
C HIS A 168 4.84 11.64 10.18
N GLU A 169 4.99 12.59 11.10
CA GLU A 169 6.23 13.33 11.31
C GLU A 169 7.36 12.42 11.78
N GLU A 170 7.11 11.60 12.81
CA GLU A 170 8.09 10.62 13.30
C GLU A 170 8.49 9.60 12.22
N LEU A 171 7.54 9.13 11.40
CA LEU A 171 7.86 8.27 10.26
C LEU A 171 8.75 9.00 9.25
N LEU A 172 8.44 10.24 8.92
CA LEU A 172 9.21 11.03 7.97
C LEU A 172 10.64 11.24 8.45
N ASP A 173 10.84 11.59 9.72
CA ASP A 173 12.17 11.74 10.33
C ASP A 173 12.97 10.44 10.24
N LEU A 174 12.36 9.31 10.56
CA LEU A 174 13.00 7.99 10.43
C LEU A 174 13.38 7.69 8.98
N THR A 175 12.52 7.99 8.00
CA THR A 175 12.82 7.73 6.59
C THR A 175 13.93 8.63 6.05
N ILE A 176 14.00 9.88 6.47
CA ILE A 176 15.09 10.81 6.14
C ILE A 176 16.40 10.37 6.78
N SER A 177 16.34 9.82 8.00
CA SER A 177 17.51 9.27 8.72
C SER A 177 17.98 7.92 8.17
N GLY A 178 17.34 7.38 7.13
CA GLY A 178 17.78 6.18 6.41
C GLY A 178 16.96 4.90 6.64
N ALA A 179 15.86 4.96 7.38
CA ALA A 179 14.94 3.82 7.49
C ALA A 179 14.25 3.57 6.13
N GLN A 180 14.39 2.35 5.59
CA GLN A 180 13.92 1.99 4.25
C GLN A 180 12.59 1.22 4.25
N VAL A 181 11.68 1.52 5.17
CA VAL A 181 10.42 0.76 5.30
C VAL A 181 9.32 1.36 4.41
N VAL A 182 9.22 2.69 4.38
CA VAL A 182 8.32 3.45 3.51
C VAL A 182 9.17 4.49 2.79
N HIS A 183 8.90 4.73 1.51
CA HIS A 183 9.67 5.74 0.78
C HIS A 183 9.36 7.16 1.30
N PRO A 184 10.36 8.07 1.44
CA PRO A 184 10.14 9.41 1.97
C PRO A 184 9.05 10.21 1.26
N GLU A 185 8.93 10.07 -0.07
CA GLU A 185 7.89 10.76 -0.83
C GLU A 185 6.49 10.24 -0.48
N ALA A 186 6.33 8.93 -0.29
CA ALA A 186 5.07 8.35 0.18
C ALA A 186 4.73 8.80 1.61
N ALA A 187 5.73 8.90 2.49
CA ALA A 187 5.56 9.40 3.85
C ALA A 187 5.12 10.88 3.87
N ARG A 188 5.73 11.74 3.03
CA ARG A 188 5.31 13.14 2.88
C ARG A 188 3.89 13.26 2.34
N LEU A 189 3.55 12.44 1.37
CA LEU A 189 2.19 12.43 0.79
C LEU A 189 1.15 11.98 1.83
N ALA A 190 1.46 10.94 2.61
CA ALA A 190 0.61 10.46 3.69
C ALA A 190 0.40 11.55 4.76
N GLN A 191 1.46 12.27 5.14
CA GLN A 191 1.39 13.39 6.06
C GLN A 191 0.50 14.51 5.51
N ARG A 192 0.74 14.92 4.26
CA ARG A 192 0.00 16.03 3.61
C ARG A 192 -1.51 15.78 3.55
N HIS A 193 -1.90 14.54 3.28
CA HIS A 193 -3.30 14.15 3.13
C HIS A 193 -3.88 13.44 4.35
N ALA A 194 -3.14 13.40 5.47
CA ALA A 194 -3.53 12.73 6.71
C ALA A 194 -3.97 11.26 6.50
N VAL A 195 -3.36 10.55 5.55
CA VAL A 195 -3.69 9.14 5.24
C VAL A 195 -3.09 8.24 6.31
N PRO A 196 -3.89 7.52 7.11
CA PRO A 196 -3.33 6.56 8.07
C PRO A 196 -2.62 5.42 7.32
N LEU A 197 -1.40 5.06 7.77
CA LEU A 197 -0.68 3.93 7.22
C LEU A 197 -0.61 2.78 8.23
N ARG A 198 -0.44 1.57 7.73
CA ARG A 198 -0.09 0.41 8.54
C ARG A 198 0.97 -0.42 7.83
N VAL A 199 2.08 -0.66 8.51
CA VAL A 199 3.22 -1.42 7.98
C VAL A 199 3.28 -2.79 8.64
N TYR A 200 3.39 -3.86 7.85
CA TYR A 200 3.56 -5.23 8.34
C TYR A 200 4.16 -6.16 7.28
N ALA A 201 4.67 -7.32 7.74
CA ALA A 201 5.30 -8.28 6.85
C ALA A 201 4.33 -9.01 5.94
N TYR A 202 4.78 -9.34 4.71
CA TYR A 202 4.05 -10.25 3.82
C TYR A 202 3.86 -11.65 4.44
N SER A 203 4.79 -12.08 5.31
CA SER A 203 4.75 -13.35 6.03
C SER A 203 3.73 -13.38 7.19
N ALA A 204 3.23 -12.22 7.62
CA ALA A 204 2.25 -12.12 8.70
C ALA A 204 0.98 -12.95 8.39
N PRO A 205 0.26 -13.46 9.41
CA PRO A 205 -0.98 -14.20 9.21
C PRO A 205 -1.96 -13.48 8.29
N VAL A 206 -2.65 -14.22 7.42
CA VAL A 206 -3.69 -13.67 6.55
C VAL A 206 -4.86 -13.19 7.39
N ALA A 207 -5.23 -13.96 8.41
CA ALA A 207 -6.26 -13.63 9.39
C ALA A 207 -5.66 -13.65 10.80
N GLY A 208 -6.28 -12.94 11.75
CA GLY A 208 -5.86 -12.88 13.14
C GLY A 208 -4.84 -11.76 13.44
N PRO A 209 -4.33 -11.74 14.69
CA PRO A 209 -3.41 -10.70 15.14
C PRO A 209 -2.07 -10.79 14.40
N ARG A 210 -1.50 -9.63 14.12
CA ARG A 210 -0.18 -9.51 13.47
C ARG A 210 0.58 -8.35 14.07
N ARG A 211 1.89 -8.48 14.17
CA ARG A 211 2.75 -7.36 14.48
C ARG A 211 2.68 -6.36 13.32
N SER A 212 2.53 -5.09 13.65
CA SER A 212 2.46 -4.00 12.68
C SER A 212 2.74 -2.68 13.37
N THR A 213 3.24 -1.70 12.63
CA THR A 213 3.26 -0.30 13.07
C THR A 213 2.10 0.43 12.43
N ARG A 214 1.31 1.15 13.23
CA ARG A 214 0.31 2.10 12.76
C ARG A 214 0.94 3.48 12.65
N ILE A 215 0.67 4.17 11.57
CA ILE A 215 1.08 5.55 11.35
C ILE A 215 -0.18 6.41 11.29
N ILE A 216 -0.27 7.39 12.16
CA ILE A 216 -1.47 8.22 12.36
C ILE A 216 -1.12 9.70 12.18
N PRO A 217 -2.11 10.58 11.93
CA PRO A 217 -1.93 12.02 12.03
C PRO A 217 -1.35 12.42 13.39
N GLY A 218 -0.68 13.57 13.41
CA GLY A 218 0.06 14.05 14.59
C GLY A 218 -0.75 13.96 15.90
N ARG A 219 -0.06 13.60 16.97
CA ARG A 219 -0.61 13.60 18.34
C ARG A 219 -0.72 15.03 18.86
N GLN A 220 -1.62 15.25 19.80
CA GLN A 220 -1.55 16.48 20.61
C GLN A 220 -0.22 16.47 21.40
N SER A 221 0.47 17.60 21.43
CA SER A 221 1.76 17.76 22.09
C SER A 221 1.72 17.25 23.53
N GLY A 222 2.53 16.22 23.84
CA GLY A 222 2.68 15.68 25.19
C GLY A 222 2.47 14.16 25.36
N GLU A 223 1.97 13.43 24.37
CA GLU A 223 1.82 11.98 24.51
C GLU A 223 3.12 11.21 24.17
N PRO A 224 3.54 10.25 25.05
CA PRO A 224 4.74 9.47 24.81
C PRO A 224 4.56 8.44 23.65
N ARG A 225 5.66 8.12 22.97
CA ARG A 225 5.71 7.07 21.94
C ARG A 225 5.27 5.72 22.52
N ARG A 226 4.27 5.09 21.91
CA ARG A 226 3.86 3.72 22.28
C ARG A 226 4.77 2.72 21.59
N LYS A 227 5.54 1.95 22.39
CA LYS A 227 6.31 0.80 21.90
C LYS A 227 5.38 -0.42 21.78
N ALA A 228 5.69 -1.31 20.82
CA ALA A 228 5.00 -2.60 20.73
C ALA A 228 5.44 -3.50 21.89
N SER A 229 4.47 -4.11 22.52
CA SER A 229 4.71 -5.19 23.51
C SER A 229 5.14 -6.47 22.82
#